data_c86354d94c9d34a7cb1613a02fa0235e
#
_entry.id   c86354d94c9d34a7cb1613a02fa0235e
#
_cell.length_a   1.000
_cell.length_b   1.000
_cell.length_c   1.000
_cell.angle_alpha   90.00
_cell.angle_beta   90.00
_cell.angle_gamma   90.00
#
_symmetry.space_group_name_H-M   'P 1'
#
loop_
_entity.id
_entity.type
_entity.pdbx_description
1 polymer ?
#
loop_
_entity_poly.entity_id
_entity_poly.type
_entity_poly.pdbx_seq_one_letter_code
_entity_poly.pdbx_strand_id
1 'polypeptide(L)'
;KMTGYQSMMATDSATLCEAIYAGELFHVGPSPASLALVDDVHELLAGELGAGDPRFAQARMEDAAFFDAIGRVRRTLYTDPRFHRHVVEIVAAAGFDPAEVAFDPVRLRVVSHDGHHNPRAAPLYYAHRDTWFALSQAVVAWWIAMHDMPEEQTFEIYPEWFERPIANSSEGFDYDAWAVDTRSLKIGWQDRDAGRVVHYSGALGELAPGRRVPLAANRGDNVVFSGAHLHQTRGHSAGHTRFSLDFRLVRLADHEAGKGPHNVDNRSRGSATRDYVRA
;
A
#
# COMPACT_ATOMS: atom_id res chain seq x y z
N LYS A 1 -15.75 -19.78 2.62
CA LYS A 1 -15.71 -18.92 3.84
C LYS A 1 -14.26 -18.69 4.18
N MET A 2 -13.75 -17.48 3.89
CA MET A 2 -12.37 -17.14 4.23
C MET A 2 -12.19 -17.05 5.73
N THR A 3 -11.24 -17.77 6.25
CA THR A 3 -11.00 -17.89 7.69
C THR A 3 -9.82 -17.07 8.19
N GLY A 4 -9.05 -16.44 7.32
CA GLY A 4 -7.85 -15.63 7.62
C GLY A 4 -6.85 -15.67 6.48
N TYR A 5 -5.60 -15.31 6.79
CA TYR A 5 -4.51 -15.38 5.84
C TYR A 5 -4.08 -16.81 5.54
N GLN A 6 -3.71 -17.05 4.30
CA GLN A 6 -3.16 -18.33 3.82
C GLN A 6 -1.68 -18.18 3.48
N SER A 7 -0.95 -19.28 3.51
CA SER A 7 0.41 -19.34 2.95
C SER A 7 0.32 -19.44 1.44
N MET A 8 1.09 -18.60 0.72
CA MET A 8 1.17 -18.67 -0.73
C MET A 8 2.04 -19.85 -1.14
N MET A 9 1.50 -20.75 -1.95
CA MET A 9 2.24 -21.86 -2.52
C MET A 9 2.77 -21.48 -3.91
N ALA A 10 3.94 -21.99 -4.28
CA ALA A 10 4.48 -21.79 -5.63
C ALA A 10 3.51 -22.37 -6.67
N THR A 11 3.00 -21.50 -7.54
CA THR A 11 2.09 -21.81 -8.64
C THR A 11 2.32 -20.78 -9.75
N ASP A 12 1.60 -20.86 -10.84
CA ASP A 12 1.72 -19.86 -11.90
C ASP A 12 0.97 -18.55 -11.57
N SER A 13 1.36 -17.46 -12.23
CA SER A 13 0.81 -16.12 -12.02
C SER A 13 -0.72 -16.08 -12.18
N ALA A 14 -1.26 -16.82 -13.15
CA ALA A 14 -2.70 -16.80 -13.42
C ALA A 14 -3.48 -17.40 -12.25
N THR A 15 -3.06 -18.57 -11.77
CA THR A 15 -3.68 -19.25 -10.62
C THR A 15 -3.60 -18.42 -9.35
N LEU A 16 -2.47 -17.76 -9.10
CA LEU A 16 -2.33 -16.83 -7.97
C LEU A 16 -3.33 -15.67 -8.07
N CYS A 17 -3.42 -15.06 -9.26
CA CYS A 17 -4.38 -13.96 -9.48
C CYS A 17 -5.83 -14.41 -9.31
N GLU A 18 -6.21 -15.59 -9.80
CA GLU A 18 -7.56 -16.12 -9.63
C GLU A 18 -7.93 -16.27 -8.15
N ALA A 19 -7.05 -16.81 -7.31
CA ALA A 19 -7.26 -16.91 -5.88
C ALA A 19 -7.40 -15.52 -5.21
N ILE A 20 -6.55 -14.57 -5.58
CA ILE A 20 -6.60 -13.20 -5.09
C ILE A 20 -7.91 -12.52 -5.51
N TYR A 21 -8.34 -12.70 -6.76
CA TYR A 21 -9.61 -12.12 -7.26
C TYR A 21 -10.84 -12.78 -6.63
N ALA A 22 -10.71 -14.03 -6.16
CA ALA A 22 -11.75 -14.68 -5.36
C ALA A 22 -11.80 -14.17 -3.91
N GLY A 23 -10.88 -13.25 -3.55
CA GLY A 23 -10.84 -12.61 -2.24
C GLY A 23 -9.93 -13.29 -1.23
N GLU A 24 -9.10 -14.26 -1.63
CA GLU A 24 -8.16 -14.88 -0.70
C GLU A 24 -7.09 -13.88 -0.23
N LEU A 25 -6.67 -14.04 1.03
CA LEU A 25 -5.65 -13.23 1.69
C LEU A 25 -4.42 -14.10 1.92
N PHE A 26 -3.25 -13.61 1.51
CA PHE A 26 -2.00 -14.33 1.67
C PHE A 26 -1.05 -13.60 2.61
N HIS A 27 -0.47 -14.34 3.54
CA HIS A 27 0.64 -13.91 4.39
C HIS A 27 1.82 -14.84 4.11
N VAL A 28 2.85 -14.28 3.50
CA VAL A 28 4.05 -15.00 3.08
C VAL A 28 5.20 -14.52 3.94
N GLY A 29 5.95 -15.46 4.52
CA GLY A 29 7.14 -15.15 5.29
C GLY A 29 8.19 -14.38 4.49
N PRO A 30 9.23 -13.88 5.16
CA PRO A 30 10.26 -13.09 4.50
C PRO A 30 11.02 -13.93 3.46
N SER A 31 11.30 -13.30 2.32
CA SER A 31 12.22 -13.83 1.32
C SER A 31 13.54 -13.08 1.35
N PRO A 32 14.64 -13.63 0.78
CA PRO A 32 15.86 -12.87 0.61
C PRO A 32 15.63 -11.53 -0.11
N ALA A 33 14.73 -11.51 -1.10
CA ALA A 33 14.41 -10.32 -1.87
C ALA A 33 13.66 -9.27 -1.03
N SER A 34 12.65 -9.66 -0.24
CA SER A 34 11.94 -8.72 0.64
C SER A 34 12.83 -8.18 1.75
N LEU A 35 13.72 -9.00 2.30
CA LEU A 35 14.70 -8.57 3.30
C LEU A 35 15.71 -7.59 2.69
N ALA A 36 16.22 -7.83 1.49
CA ALA A 36 17.13 -6.92 0.80
C ALA A 36 16.49 -5.55 0.54
N LEU A 37 15.23 -5.52 0.11
CA LEU A 37 14.49 -4.26 -0.02
C LEU A 37 14.38 -3.52 1.32
N VAL A 38 14.01 -4.24 2.38
CA VAL A 38 13.86 -3.65 3.73
C VAL A 38 15.20 -3.09 4.23
N ASP A 39 16.32 -3.80 4.00
CA ASP A 39 17.65 -3.33 4.36
C ASP A 39 18.03 -2.05 3.62
N ASP A 40 17.85 -2.02 2.30
CA ASP A 40 18.17 -0.84 1.47
C ASP A 40 17.34 0.38 1.88
N VAL A 41 16.05 0.19 2.18
CA VAL A 41 15.18 1.28 2.65
C VAL A 41 15.57 1.73 4.06
N HIS A 42 15.98 0.80 4.92
CA HIS A 42 16.46 1.13 6.25
C HIS A 42 17.74 1.99 6.19
N GLU A 43 18.68 1.66 5.28
CA GLU A 43 19.88 2.47 5.02
C GLU A 43 19.53 3.88 4.55
N LEU A 44 18.54 4.01 3.63
CA LEU A 44 18.07 5.33 3.20
C LEU A 44 17.49 6.12 4.36
N LEU A 45 16.65 5.51 5.18
CA LEU A 45 16.08 6.16 6.36
C LEU A 45 17.15 6.59 7.34
N ALA A 46 18.14 5.73 7.62
CA ALA A 46 19.26 6.07 8.51
C ALA A 46 20.10 7.24 7.96
N GLY A 47 20.33 7.27 6.64
CA GLY A 47 21.06 8.36 5.99
C GLY A 47 20.32 9.71 6.07
N GLU A 48 19.01 9.72 5.97
CA GLU A 48 18.19 10.94 5.95
C GLU A 48 17.75 11.40 7.36
N LEU A 49 17.55 10.48 8.28
CA LEU A 49 17.05 10.77 9.64
C LEU A 49 18.15 10.84 10.69
N GLY A 50 19.42 10.59 10.30
CA GLY A 50 20.55 10.62 11.19
C GLY A 50 20.76 9.36 12.02
N ALA A 51 21.74 9.39 12.90
CA ALA A 51 22.14 8.24 13.70
C ALA A 51 21.04 7.74 14.64
N GLY A 52 20.96 6.43 14.78
CA GLY A 52 20.02 5.74 15.65
C GLY A 52 18.88 5.04 14.89
N ASP A 53 18.00 4.41 15.63
CA ASP A 53 16.85 3.71 15.04
C ASP A 53 15.87 4.72 14.40
N PRO A 54 15.59 4.60 13.09
CA PRO A 54 14.69 5.50 12.38
C PRO A 54 13.28 5.59 13.01
N ARG A 55 12.84 4.52 13.69
CA ARG A 55 11.53 4.50 14.34
C ARG A 55 11.36 5.57 15.42
N PHE A 56 12.44 6.01 16.02
CA PHE A 56 12.45 7.03 17.07
C PHE A 56 12.92 8.40 16.58
N ALA A 57 13.15 8.57 15.27
CA ALA A 57 13.66 9.82 14.72
C ALA A 57 12.70 10.99 14.95
N GLN A 58 11.40 10.79 14.79
CA GLN A 58 10.39 11.84 14.98
C GLN A 58 10.42 12.46 16.39
N ALA A 59 10.77 11.68 17.41
CA ALA A 59 10.92 12.20 18.77
C ALA A 59 12.19 13.07 18.97
N ARG A 60 13.13 13.06 18.01
CA ARG A 60 14.42 13.75 18.08
C ARG A 60 14.54 14.89 17.07
N MET A 61 13.57 15.03 16.18
CA MET A 61 13.59 15.99 15.08
C MET A 61 12.37 16.91 15.14
N GLU A 62 12.51 18.11 14.61
CA GLU A 62 11.35 18.94 14.31
C GLU A 62 10.50 18.28 13.23
N ASP A 63 9.18 18.37 13.34
CA ASP A 63 8.24 17.71 12.44
C ASP A 63 8.50 18.05 10.96
N ALA A 64 8.74 19.32 10.65
CA ALA A 64 9.04 19.75 9.29
C ALA A 64 10.28 19.05 8.73
N ALA A 65 11.36 19.01 9.51
CA ALA A 65 12.62 18.36 9.11
C ALA A 65 12.43 16.84 8.92
N PHE A 66 11.65 16.20 9.81
CA PHE A 66 11.33 14.79 9.69
C PHE A 66 10.56 14.49 8.39
N PHE A 67 9.48 15.23 8.11
CA PHE A 67 8.69 15.00 6.92
C PHE A 67 9.40 15.37 5.62
N ASP A 68 10.28 16.36 5.63
CA ASP A 68 11.14 16.66 4.48
C ASP A 68 12.11 15.50 4.19
N ALA A 69 12.72 14.92 5.23
CA ALA A 69 13.58 13.74 5.09
C ALA A 69 12.79 12.54 4.53
N ILE A 70 11.60 12.26 5.05
CA ILE A 70 10.71 11.23 4.52
C ILE A 70 10.35 11.49 3.04
N GLY A 71 10.12 12.74 2.68
CA GLY A 71 9.87 13.14 1.28
C GLY A 71 11.04 12.79 0.36
N ARG A 72 12.29 12.99 0.81
CA ARG A 72 13.48 12.60 0.03
C ARG A 72 13.61 11.09 -0.11
N VAL A 73 13.37 10.31 0.96
CA VAL A 73 13.35 8.84 0.89
C VAL A 73 12.29 8.37 -0.12
N ARG A 74 11.07 8.89 -0.05
CA ARG A 74 9.99 8.55 -1.00
C ARG A 74 10.34 8.87 -2.44
N ARG A 75 10.99 10.02 -2.67
CA ARG A 75 11.46 10.40 -4.01
C ARG A 75 12.47 9.40 -4.55
N THR A 76 13.43 8.97 -3.73
CA THR A 76 14.43 7.97 -4.11
C THR A 76 13.77 6.63 -4.44
N LEU A 77 12.84 6.16 -3.61
CA LEU A 77 12.09 4.92 -3.88
C LEU A 77 11.32 4.98 -5.21
N TYR A 78 10.79 6.14 -5.55
CA TYR A 78 10.03 6.34 -6.77
C TYR A 78 10.89 6.39 -8.02
N THR A 79 12.08 6.97 -7.94
CA THR A 79 12.90 7.35 -9.11
C THR A 79 14.10 6.45 -9.34
N ASP A 80 14.62 5.77 -8.32
CA ASP A 80 15.81 4.91 -8.44
C ASP A 80 15.42 3.50 -8.92
N PRO A 81 15.89 3.07 -10.11
CA PRO A 81 15.58 1.75 -10.67
C PRO A 81 16.00 0.56 -9.79
N ARG A 82 16.90 0.76 -8.82
CA ARG A 82 17.30 -0.27 -7.87
C ARG A 82 16.08 -0.81 -7.10
N PHE A 83 15.19 0.07 -6.68
CA PHE A 83 13.99 -0.32 -5.95
C PHE A 83 12.96 -1.03 -6.84
N HIS A 84 12.91 -0.69 -8.13
CA HIS A 84 12.09 -1.41 -9.09
C HIS A 84 12.60 -2.85 -9.28
N ARG A 85 13.91 -3.08 -9.30
CA ARG A 85 14.49 -4.42 -9.36
C ARG A 85 14.14 -5.25 -8.13
N HIS A 86 14.12 -4.66 -6.93
CA HIS A 86 13.66 -5.37 -5.74
C HIS A 86 12.21 -5.86 -5.88
N VAL A 87 11.32 -5.04 -6.43
CA VAL A 87 9.95 -5.48 -6.69
C VAL A 87 9.91 -6.69 -7.63
N VAL A 88 10.66 -6.64 -8.73
CA VAL A 88 10.78 -7.75 -9.68
C VAL A 88 11.22 -9.04 -8.99
N GLU A 89 12.24 -8.98 -8.13
CA GLU A 89 12.75 -10.14 -7.40
C GLU A 89 11.75 -10.67 -6.35
N ILE A 90 11.02 -9.76 -5.67
CA ILE A 90 10.00 -10.12 -4.68
C ILE A 90 8.83 -10.86 -5.33
N VAL A 91 8.30 -10.34 -6.44
CA VAL A 91 7.17 -10.96 -7.13
C VAL A 91 7.57 -12.30 -7.75
N ALA A 92 8.80 -12.42 -8.28
CA ALA A 92 9.34 -13.68 -8.77
C ALA A 92 9.47 -14.72 -7.65
N ALA A 93 10.00 -14.33 -6.49
CA ALA A 93 10.13 -15.21 -5.33
C ALA A 93 8.78 -15.75 -4.82
N ALA A 94 7.70 -15.00 -5.02
CA ALA A 94 6.35 -15.39 -4.65
C ALA A 94 5.61 -16.22 -5.72
N GLY A 95 6.22 -16.46 -6.87
CA GLY A 95 5.67 -17.32 -7.93
C GLY A 95 5.01 -16.57 -9.09
N PHE A 96 5.11 -15.24 -9.15
CA PHE A 96 4.70 -14.48 -10.34
C PHE A 96 5.82 -14.51 -11.39
N ASP A 97 5.43 -14.55 -12.65
CA ASP A 97 6.35 -14.25 -13.74
C ASP A 97 6.48 -12.73 -13.89
N PRO A 98 7.66 -12.14 -13.64
CA PRO A 98 7.84 -10.69 -13.76
C PRO A 98 7.50 -10.14 -15.14
N ALA A 99 7.69 -10.92 -16.21
CA ALA A 99 7.38 -10.51 -17.58
C ALA A 99 5.87 -10.33 -17.81
N GLU A 100 5.02 -10.95 -16.98
CA GLU A 100 3.57 -10.86 -17.09
C GLU A 100 2.94 -9.72 -16.29
N VAL A 101 3.72 -9.01 -15.48
CA VAL A 101 3.19 -8.00 -14.54
C VAL A 101 3.68 -6.59 -14.83
N ALA A 102 2.87 -5.62 -14.41
CA ALA A 102 3.29 -4.23 -14.25
C ALA A 102 2.94 -3.78 -12.83
N PHE A 103 3.73 -2.88 -12.27
CA PHE A 103 3.59 -2.45 -10.88
C PHE A 103 3.85 -0.95 -10.70
N ASP A 104 3.31 -0.35 -9.65
CA ASP A 104 3.69 0.99 -9.26
C ASP A 104 4.99 0.96 -8.42
N PRO A 105 5.77 2.05 -8.42
CA PRO A 105 6.95 2.14 -7.56
C PRO A 105 6.63 1.93 -6.08
N VAL A 106 7.58 1.33 -5.36
CA VAL A 106 7.45 1.09 -3.91
C VAL A 106 7.17 2.40 -3.16
N ARG A 107 6.23 2.35 -2.25
CA ARG A 107 5.85 3.46 -1.38
C ARG A 107 6.22 3.17 0.06
N LEU A 108 6.81 4.17 0.70
CA LEU A 108 7.05 4.15 2.14
C LEU A 108 5.82 4.69 2.88
N ARG A 109 5.24 3.85 3.74
CA ARG A 109 4.19 4.26 4.68
C ARG A 109 4.81 4.60 6.03
N VAL A 110 4.35 5.72 6.56
CA VAL A 110 4.83 6.29 7.82
C VAL A 110 3.64 6.52 8.72
N VAL A 111 3.52 5.75 9.77
CA VAL A 111 2.42 5.86 10.74
C VAL A 111 3.01 6.24 12.10
N SER A 112 2.83 7.49 12.46
CA SER A 112 3.40 8.06 13.67
C SER A 112 2.66 7.60 14.92
N HIS A 113 3.36 7.61 16.06
CA HIS A 113 2.74 7.54 17.38
C HIS A 113 1.65 8.60 17.49
N ASP A 114 0.45 8.20 17.90
CA ASP A 114 -0.73 9.06 17.99
C ASP A 114 -1.11 9.84 16.72
N GLY A 115 -0.58 9.42 15.56
CA GLY A 115 -0.82 10.09 14.29
C GLY A 115 -2.30 10.17 13.89
N HIS A 116 -3.12 9.21 14.35
CA HIS A 116 -4.56 9.19 14.11
C HIS A 116 -5.32 10.33 14.81
N HIS A 117 -4.70 11.00 15.76
CA HIS A 117 -5.24 12.21 16.38
C HIS A 117 -4.88 13.49 15.61
N ASN A 118 -4.00 13.41 14.61
CA ASN A 118 -3.62 14.54 13.77
C ASN A 118 -4.56 14.67 12.56
N PRO A 119 -5.38 15.74 12.47
CA PRO A 119 -6.31 15.91 11.34
C PRO A 119 -5.62 15.94 9.96
N ARG A 120 -4.36 16.37 9.90
CA ARG A 120 -3.59 16.38 8.64
C ARG A 120 -3.25 14.97 8.14
N ALA A 121 -3.19 14.00 9.03
CA ALA A 121 -2.92 12.60 8.71
C ALA A 121 -4.20 11.77 8.51
N ALA A 122 -5.38 12.35 8.69
CA ALA A 122 -6.66 11.64 8.62
C ALA A 122 -6.81 10.73 7.39
N PRO A 123 -6.42 11.15 6.16
CA PRO A 123 -6.55 10.29 4.98
C PRO A 123 -5.78 8.97 5.07
N LEU A 124 -4.71 8.91 5.85
CA LEU A 124 -3.94 7.68 6.06
C LEU A 124 -4.76 6.58 6.75
N TYR A 125 -5.76 7.00 7.54
CA TYR A 125 -6.60 6.13 8.36
C TYR A 125 -8.00 5.89 7.77
N TYR A 126 -8.29 6.39 6.58
CA TYR A 126 -9.56 6.11 5.92
C TYR A 126 -9.66 4.63 5.55
N ALA A 127 -10.79 4.01 5.89
CA ALA A 127 -11.11 2.74 5.30
C ALA A 127 -11.35 2.93 3.80
N HIS A 128 -10.67 2.16 2.97
CA HIS A 128 -10.73 2.32 1.52
C HIS A 128 -10.48 1.01 0.78
N ARG A 129 -10.80 1.02 -0.50
CA ARG A 129 -10.33 0.04 -1.48
C ARG A 129 -9.30 0.72 -2.37
N ASP A 130 -8.25 0.03 -2.74
CA ASP A 130 -7.27 0.58 -3.69
C ASP A 130 -7.90 0.91 -5.03
N THR A 131 -8.91 0.13 -5.44
CA THR A 131 -9.67 0.38 -6.67
C THR A 131 -10.36 1.75 -6.71
N TRP A 132 -10.61 2.40 -5.58
CA TRP A 132 -11.19 3.74 -5.52
C TRP A 132 -10.25 4.87 -5.96
N PHE A 133 -9.03 4.52 -6.35
CA PHE A 133 -8.01 5.45 -6.85
C PHE A 133 -7.71 5.23 -8.34
N ALA A 134 -8.75 4.98 -9.13
CA ALA A 134 -8.67 4.75 -10.58
C ALA A 134 -7.76 3.56 -10.96
N LEU A 135 -7.73 2.54 -10.12
CA LEU A 135 -7.02 1.31 -10.37
C LEU A 135 -7.95 0.24 -10.96
N SER A 136 -7.35 -0.64 -11.75
CA SER A 136 -8.01 -1.80 -12.33
C SER A 136 -8.61 -2.71 -11.25
N GLN A 137 -9.73 -3.39 -11.54
CA GLN A 137 -10.24 -4.45 -10.66
C GLN A 137 -9.26 -5.63 -10.53
N ALA A 138 -8.35 -5.80 -11.50
CA ALA A 138 -7.28 -6.79 -11.45
C ALA A 138 -6.11 -6.40 -10.56
N VAL A 139 -6.17 -5.26 -9.85
CA VAL A 139 -5.06 -4.80 -9.02
C VAL A 139 -4.86 -5.69 -7.80
N VAL A 140 -3.60 -6.06 -7.58
CA VAL A 140 -3.11 -6.81 -6.42
C VAL A 140 -2.35 -5.84 -5.52
N ALA A 141 -2.76 -5.74 -4.27
CA ALA A 141 -2.05 -4.98 -3.25
C ALA A 141 -0.98 -5.86 -2.60
N TRP A 142 0.20 -5.29 -2.42
CA TRP A 142 1.35 -5.95 -1.79
C TRP A 142 1.91 -5.07 -0.70
N TRP A 143 1.94 -5.58 0.52
CA TRP A 143 2.43 -4.87 1.69
C TRP A 143 3.58 -5.63 2.34
N ILE A 144 4.61 -4.92 2.82
CA ILE A 144 5.81 -5.51 3.40
C ILE A 144 6.12 -4.84 4.73
N ALA A 145 6.32 -5.65 5.77
CA ALA A 145 6.71 -5.17 7.09
C ALA A 145 8.20 -4.80 7.13
N MET A 146 8.52 -3.58 7.56
CA MET A 146 9.91 -3.16 7.75
C MET A 146 10.52 -3.56 9.10
N HIS A 147 9.68 -3.89 10.07
CA HIS A 147 10.05 -4.39 11.40
C HIS A 147 8.94 -5.26 11.96
N ASP A 148 9.21 -5.96 13.05
CA ASP A 148 8.18 -6.74 13.72
C ASP A 148 7.07 -5.82 14.25
N MET A 149 5.83 -6.19 14.01
CA MET A 149 4.65 -5.39 14.34
C MET A 149 3.55 -6.27 14.93
N PRO A 150 3.05 -5.97 16.13
CA PRO A 150 1.82 -6.58 16.60
C PRO A 150 0.60 -6.03 15.83
N GLU A 151 -0.53 -6.71 15.98
CA GLU A 151 -1.77 -6.38 15.27
C GLU A 151 -2.20 -4.91 15.41
N GLU A 152 -1.94 -4.32 16.57
CA GLU A 152 -2.35 -2.94 16.88
C GLU A 152 -1.60 -1.89 16.06
N GLN A 153 -0.49 -2.27 15.43
CA GLN A 153 0.39 -1.34 14.70
C GLN A 153 0.29 -1.45 13.18
N THR A 154 -0.55 -2.33 12.65
CA THR A 154 -0.62 -2.61 11.21
C THR A 154 -1.91 -2.08 10.57
N PHE A 155 -2.58 -2.90 9.86
CA PHE A 155 -3.87 -2.62 9.23
C PHE A 155 -4.82 -3.81 9.39
N GLU A 156 -6.08 -3.60 9.08
CA GLU A 156 -7.09 -4.64 9.11
C GLU A 156 -7.86 -4.67 7.81
N ILE A 157 -8.28 -5.85 7.41
CA ILE A 157 -9.13 -6.10 6.23
C ILE A 157 -10.53 -6.49 6.70
N TYR A 158 -11.53 -6.09 5.93
CA TYR A 158 -12.94 -6.35 6.18
C TYR A 158 -13.52 -7.28 5.11
N PRO A 159 -13.35 -8.61 5.20
CA PRO A 159 -13.72 -9.55 4.14
C PRO A 159 -15.21 -9.56 3.80
N GLU A 160 -16.07 -9.24 4.75
CA GLU A 160 -17.53 -9.17 4.52
C GLU A 160 -17.94 -8.10 3.50
N TRP A 161 -17.08 -7.09 3.31
CA TRP A 161 -17.31 -6.00 2.36
C TRP A 161 -16.71 -6.26 0.98
N PHE A 162 -16.07 -7.40 0.76
CA PHE A 162 -15.42 -7.68 -0.51
C PHE A 162 -16.38 -7.65 -1.69
N GLU A 163 -17.55 -8.24 -1.53
CA GLU A 163 -18.61 -8.32 -2.54
C GLU A 163 -19.80 -7.39 -2.24
N ARG A 164 -19.72 -6.57 -1.22
CA ARG A 164 -20.82 -5.70 -0.79
C ARG A 164 -20.42 -4.23 -0.96
N PRO A 165 -21.30 -3.43 -1.59
CA PRO A 165 -21.04 -1.99 -1.75
C PRO A 165 -21.08 -1.26 -0.39
N ILE A 166 -20.29 -0.22 -0.29
CA ILE A 166 -20.31 0.74 0.81
C ILE A 166 -20.32 2.16 0.24
N ALA A 167 -21.04 3.07 0.90
CA ALA A 167 -21.01 4.47 0.55
C ALA A 167 -19.57 5.01 0.68
N ASN A 168 -19.08 5.66 -0.38
CA ASN A 168 -17.70 6.11 -0.45
C ASN A 168 -17.56 7.37 -1.30
N SER A 169 -16.41 8.01 -1.21
CA SER A 169 -16.12 9.27 -1.91
C SER A 169 -15.32 9.10 -3.21
N SER A 170 -15.24 7.90 -3.78
CA SER A 170 -14.39 7.63 -4.96
C SER A 170 -14.80 8.43 -6.21
N GLU A 171 -16.06 8.84 -6.32
CA GLU A 171 -16.53 9.69 -7.42
C GLU A 171 -15.76 11.02 -7.54
N GLY A 172 -15.23 11.51 -6.42
CA GLY A 172 -14.39 12.72 -6.38
C GLY A 172 -12.97 12.51 -6.90
N PHE A 173 -12.55 11.27 -7.16
CA PHE A 173 -11.20 10.98 -7.64
C PHE A 173 -11.17 10.80 -9.16
N ASP A 174 -10.38 11.65 -9.82
CA ASP A 174 -10.07 11.56 -11.25
C ASP A 174 -8.55 11.55 -11.42
N TYR A 175 -8.03 10.40 -11.89
CA TYR A 175 -6.58 10.23 -12.02
C TYR A 175 -5.97 11.18 -13.04
N ASP A 176 -6.66 11.48 -14.13
CA ASP A 176 -6.13 12.34 -15.19
C ASP A 176 -6.00 13.78 -14.69
N ALA A 177 -7.01 14.30 -14.01
CA ALA A 177 -6.95 15.60 -13.35
C ALA A 177 -5.88 15.61 -12.25
N TRP A 178 -5.83 14.57 -11.40
CA TRP A 178 -4.83 14.43 -10.35
C TRP A 178 -3.41 14.39 -10.91
N ALA A 179 -3.16 13.64 -11.98
CA ALA A 179 -1.84 13.47 -12.58
C ALA A 179 -1.31 14.76 -13.21
N VAL A 180 -2.17 15.60 -13.80
CA VAL A 180 -1.82 16.92 -14.33
C VAL A 180 -1.46 17.88 -13.21
N ASP A 181 -2.32 17.97 -12.20
CA ASP A 181 -2.22 18.98 -11.15
C ASP A 181 -1.21 18.61 -10.05
N THR A 182 -0.89 17.32 -9.90
CA THR A 182 -0.15 16.82 -8.76
C THR A 182 1.05 15.95 -9.12
N ARG A 183 1.70 16.20 -10.29
CA ARG A 183 2.88 15.42 -10.69
C ARG A 183 3.98 15.37 -9.64
N SER A 184 4.18 16.47 -8.91
CA SER A 184 5.09 16.54 -7.77
C SER A 184 4.59 15.81 -6.54
N LEU A 185 3.27 15.62 -6.39
CA LEU A 185 2.62 14.97 -5.24
C LEU A 185 2.51 13.45 -5.38
N LYS A 186 2.87 12.86 -6.53
CA LYS A 186 2.92 11.39 -6.71
C LYS A 186 3.78 10.70 -5.67
N ILE A 187 4.70 11.43 -5.03
CA ILE A 187 5.71 10.92 -4.11
C ILE A 187 5.24 10.93 -2.66
N GLY A 188 4.17 11.63 -2.33
CA GLY A 188 3.60 11.63 -0.98
C GLY A 188 2.64 12.78 -0.71
N TRP A 189 1.83 12.62 0.32
CA TRP A 189 0.82 13.60 0.74
C TRP A 189 1.41 14.84 1.46
N GLN A 190 2.70 14.84 1.77
CA GLN A 190 3.37 15.92 2.49
C GLN A 190 3.63 17.18 1.63
N ASP A 191 3.60 17.07 0.32
CA ASP A 191 3.72 18.23 -0.59
C ASP A 191 2.47 19.13 -0.60
N ARG A 192 1.75 19.20 0.54
CA ARG A 192 0.52 20.00 0.69
C ARG A 192 0.74 21.51 0.71
N ASP A 193 1.97 21.97 0.83
CA ASP A 193 2.30 23.41 0.88
C ASP A 193 2.01 24.14 -0.46
N ALA A 194 1.67 23.42 -1.51
CA ALA A 194 1.25 23.99 -2.79
C ALA A 194 -0.19 24.56 -2.78
N GLY A 195 -0.88 24.59 -1.65
CA GLY A 195 -2.24 25.15 -1.52
C GLY A 195 -3.33 24.37 -2.27
N ARG A 196 -3.07 23.12 -2.68
CA ARG A 196 -4.00 22.28 -3.45
C ARG A 196 -4.70 21.28 -2.54
N VAL A 197 -6.00 21.14 -2.74
CA VAL A 197 -6.80 20.10 -2.07
C VAL A 197 -6.68 18.82 -2.89
N VAL A 198 -5.96 17.83 -2.33
CA VAL A 198 -5.90 16.48 -2.90
C VAL A 198 -7.07 15.67 -2.36
N HIS A 199 -7.86 15.07 -3.28
CA HIS A 199 -8.94 14.17 -2.88
C HIS A 199 -8.37 12.79 -2.51
N TYR A 200 -8.73 12.33 -1.33
CA TYR A 200 -8.48 10.95 -0.87
C TYR A 200 -9.79 10.21 -0.71
N SER A 201 -9.96 9.15 -1.49
CA SER A 201 -11.16 8.32 -1.43
C SER A 201 -11.20 7.53 -0.11
N GLY A 202 -12.38 7.50 0.50
CA GLY A 202 -12.63 6.78 1.74
C GLY A 202 -14.09 6.37 1.89
N ALA A 203 -14.34 5.42 2.78
CA ALA A 203 -15.69 5.08 3.19
C ALA A 203 -16.37 6.29 3.86
N LEU A 204 -17.67 6.47 3.60
CA LEU A 204 -18.48 7.51 4.21
C LEU A 204 -19.27 6.92 5.37
N GLY A 205 -19.23 7.61 6.51
CA GLY A 205 -19.89 7.17 7.73
C GLY A 205 -19.11 6.09 8.50
N GLU A 206 -19.71 5.61 9.57
CA GLU A 206 -19.13 4.55 10.39
C GLU A 206 -19.30 3.19 9.69
N LEU A 207 -18.23 2.41 9.67
CA LEU A 207 -18.31 1.01 9.25
C LEU A 207 -19.11 0.25 10.30
N ALA A 208 -20.18 -0.43 9.86
CA ALA A 208 -20.90 -1.37 10.73
C ALA A 208 -19.89 -2.39 11.29
N PRO A 209 -20.00 -2.75 12.57
CA PRO A 209 -19.12 -3.74 13.15
C PRO A 209 -19.28 -5.06 12.39
N GLY A 210 -18.26 -5.43 11.66
CA GLY A 210 -18.16 -6.65 10.89
C GLY A 210 -16.91 -7.43 11.30
N ARG A 211 -16.72 -8.59 10.68
CA ARG A 211 -15.51 -9.37 10.89
C ARG A 211 -14.30 -8.59 10.36
N ARG A 212 -13.31 -8.44 11.23
CA ARG A 212 -12.01 -7.88 10.90
C ARG A 212 -10.98 -9.00 10.84
N VAL A 213 -10.07 -8.91 9.91
CA VAL A 213 -8.90 -9.77 9.84
C VAL A 213 -7.67 -8.91 10.16
N PRO A 214 -7.23 -8.91 11.43
CA PRO A 214 -6.04 -8.17 11.82
C PRO A 214 -4.79 -8.88 11.32
N LEU A 215 -3.68 -8.18 11.32
CA LEU A 215 -2.38 -8.66 10.89
C LEU A 215 -1.34 -8.40 11.96
N ALA A 216 -0.65 -9.45 12.40
CA ALA A 216 0.68 -9.34 13.01
C ALA A 216 1.72 -9.75 11.98
N ALA A 217 2.84 -9.07 11.91
CA ALA A 217 3.85 -9.32 10.89
C ALA A 217 5.26 -9.22 11.47
N ASN A 218 6.16 -10.07 10.96
CA ASN A 218 7.58 -9.98 11.23
C ASN A 218 8.28 -9.18 10.13
N ARG A 219 9.46 -8.69 10.41
CA ARG A 219 10.29 -7.96 9.44
C ARG A 219 10.48 -8.76 8.15
N GLY A 220 10.16 -8.16 7.02
CA GLY A 220 10.26 -8.77 5.69
C GLY A 220 9.06 -9.61 5.28
N ASP A 221 8.08 -9.83 6.16
CA ASP A 221 6.83 -10.51 5.79
C ASP A 221 6.11 -9.76 4.69
N ASN A 222 5.49 -10.54 3.80
CA ASN A 222 4.71 -10.04 2.68
C ASN A 222 3.22 -10.36 2.90
N VAL A 223 2.36 -9.40 2.68
CA VAL A 223 0.91 -9.58 2.70
C VAL A 223 0.35 -9.21 1.34
N VAL A 224 -0.39 -10.14 0.72
CA VAL A 224 -0.87 -10.01 -0.65
C VAL A 224 -2.38 -10.22 -0.68
N PHE A 225 -3.09 -9.29 -1.28
CA PHE A 225 -4.54 -9.33 -1.37
C PHE A 225 -5.08 -8.52 -2.55
N SER A 226 -6.34 -8.71 -2.90
CA SER A 226 -6.98 -7.90 -3.95
C SER A 226 -7.14 -6.45 -3.50
N GLY A 227 -6.80 -5.49 -4.38
CA GLY A 227 -7.07 -4.08 -4.14
C GLY A 227 -8.56 -3.72 -4.02
N ALA A 228 -9.46 -4.67 -4.32
CA ALA A 228 -10.89 -4.53 -4.06
C ALA A 228 -11.29 -4.83 -2.61
N HIS A 229 -10.41 -5.36 -1.77
CA HIS A 229 -10.69 -5.49 -0.35
C HIS A 229 -10.79 -4.13 0.33
N LEU A 230 -11.83 -3.95 1.13
CA LEU A 230 -11.92 -2.84 2.07
C LEU A 230 -10.91 -3.08 3.19
N HIS A 231 -10.03 -2.12 3.43
CA HIS A 231 -9.00 -2.20 4.46
C HIS A 231 -8.73 -0.84 5.08
N GLN A 232 -8.11 -0.85 6.26
CA GLN A 232 -7.88 0.36 7.03
C GLN A 232 -6.60 0.25 7.85
N THR A 233 -5.75 1.27 7.78
CA THR A 233 -4.59 1.41 8.69
C THR A 233 -5.08 1.65 10.11
N ARG A 234 -4.47 0.97 11.07
CA ARG A 234 -4.74 1.19 12.50
C ARG A 234 -3.87 2.31 13.03
N GLY A 235 -4.47 3.20 13.81
CA GLY A 235 -3.72 4.13 14.65
C GLY A 235 -3.09 3.40 15.84
N HIS A 236 -1.95 3.88 16.31
CA HIS A 236 -1.27 3.29 17.46
C HIS A 236 -0.63 4.34 18.37
N SER A 237 -0.38 3.95 19.61
CA SER A 237 0.28 4.76 20.65
C SER A 237 1.52 4.03 21.18
N ALA A 238 2.33 3.47 20.29
CA ALA A 238 3.47 2.61 20.65
C ALA A 238 4.75 3.37 21.01
N GLY A 239 4.74 4.71 20.98
CA GLY A 239 5.92 5.54 21.29
C GLY A 239 6.96 5.63 20.19
N HIS A 240 6.69 5.07 18.99
CA HIS A 240 7.59 5.10 17.85
C HIS A 240 6.83 5.22 16.52
N THR A 241 7.52 5.54 15.45
CA THR A 241 6.97 5.55 14.10
C THR A 241 6.96 4.13 13.52
N ARG A 242 5.84 3.70 12.96
CA ARG A 242 5.73 2.46 12.21
C ARG A 242 6.05 2.73 10.74
N PHE A 243 6.99 1.98 10.18
CA PHE A 243 7.32 2.00 8.77
C PHE A 243 6.90 0.70 8.11
N SER A 244 6.32 0.80 6.91
CA SER A 244 6.05 -0.32 6.04
C SER A 244 6.19 0.10 4.59
N LEU A 245 6.29 -0.87 3.71
CA LEU A 245 6.38 -0.67 2.27
C LEU A 245 5.14 -1.24 1.61
N ASP A 246 4.69 -0.62 0.53
CA ASP A 246 3.66 -1.19 -0.32
C ASP A 246 3.92 -0.87 -1.79
N PHE A 247 3.40 -1.71 -2.63
CA PHE A 247 3.23 -1.48 -4.05
C PHE A 247 1.99 -2.23 -4.54
N ARG A 248 1.56 -1.90 -5.74
CA ARG A 248 0.45 -2.57 -6.39
C ARG A 248 0.93 -3.13 -7.70
N LEU A 249 0.41 -4.27 -8.09
CA LEU A 249 0.68 -4.85 -9.39
C LEU A 249 -0.60 -5.26 -10.10
N VAL A 250 -0.51 -5.40 -11.42
CA VAL A 250 -1.49 -6.07 -12.25
C VAL A 250 -0.82 -7.12 -13.10
N ARG A 251 -1.48 -8.27 -13.30
CA ARG A 251 -1.13 -9.16 -14.39
C ARG A 251 -1.66 -8.54 -15.69
N LEU A 252 -0.77 -8.27 -16.64
CA LEU A 252 -1.09 -7.50 -17.86
C LEU A 252 -2.25 -8.10 -18.64
N ALA A 253 -2.24 -9.41 -18.88
CA ALA A 253 -3.30 -10.09 -19.60
C ALA A 253 -4.67 -9.98 -18.90
N ASP A 254 -4.69 -10.00 -17.57
CA ASP A 254 -5.93 -9.86 -16.80
C ASP A 254 -6.43 -8.43 -16.81
N HIS A 255 -5.53 -7.45 -16.72
CA HIS A 255 -5.88 -6.04 -16.84
C HIS A 255 -6.48 -5.72 -18.21
N GLU A 256 -5.86 -6.19 -19.28
CA GLU A 256 -6.32 -5.99 -20.67
C GLU A 256 -7.67 -6.69 -20.93
N ALA A 257 -7.88 -7.85 -20.33
CA ALA A 257 -9.14 -8.59 -20.43
C ALA A 257 -10.26 -8.08 -19.50
N GLY A 258 -9.98 -7.07 -18.65
CA GLY A 258 -10.93 -6.56 -17.68
C GLY A 258 -11.29 -7.56 -16.58
N LYS A 259 -10.40 -8.51 -16.28
CA LYS A 259 -10.59 -9.48 -15.20
C LYS A 259 -10.43 -8.81 -13.83
N GLY A 260 -10.73 -9.58 -12.79
CA GLY A 260 -10.68 -9.17 -11.40
C GLY A 260 -12.02 -9.35 -10.70
N PRO A 261 -12.12 -9.01 -9.42
CA PRO A 261 -13.39 -8.99 -8.70
C PRO A 261 -14.40 -8.05 -9.37
N HIS A 262 -15.68 -8.35 -9.19
CA HIS A 262 -16.74 -7.46 -9.65
C HIS A 262 -16.59 -6.06 -8.99
N ASN A 263 -16.75 -4.99 -9.79
CA ASN A 263 -16.82 -3.64 -9.26
C ASN A 263 -18.15 -3.43 -8.54
N VAL A 264 -18.12 -3.34 -7.22
CA VAL A 264 -19.32 -3.16 -6.41
C VAL A 264 -19.66 -1.70 -6.14
N ASP A 265 -18.65 -0.81 -6.08
CA ASP A 265 -18.86 0.56 -5.58
C ASP A 265 -17.82 1.59 -6.04
N ASN A 266 -16.82 1.21 -6.85
CA ASN A 266 -15.84 2.15 -7.35
C ASN A 266 -16.44 3.05 -8.43
N ARG A 267 -16.34 4.37 -8.25
CA ARG A 267 -16.78 5.41 -9.19
C ARG A 267 -15.66 6.37 -9.56
N SER A 268 -14.42 6.05 -9.19
CA SER A 268 -13.25 6.84 -9.61
C SER A 268 -13.05 6.78 -11.13
N ARG A 269 -12.40 7.79 -11.68
CA ARG A 269 -12.22 7.96 -13.11
C ARG A 269 -10.75 8.00 -13.51
N GLY A 270 -10.49 7.73 -14.79
CA GLY A 270 -9.14 7.65 -15.34
C GLY A 270 -8.50 6.28 -15.13
N SER A 271 -7.19 6.19 -15.33
CA SER A 271 -6.42 4.95 -15.14
C SER A 271 -5.04 5.24 -14.58
N ALA A 272 -4.84 4.91 -13.31
CA ALA A 272 -3.53 4.99 -12.67
C ALA A 272 -2.57 3.90 -13.16
N THR A 273 -3.09 2.79 -13.69
CA THR A 273 -2.31 1.65 -14.18
C THR A 273 -1.44 2.00 -15.39
N ARG A 274 -1.80 3.03 -16.16
CA ARG A 274 -0.99 3.47 -17.32
C ARG A 274 0.42 3.96 -16.93
N ASP A 275 0.62 4.37 -15.69
CA ASP A 275 1.91 4.85 -15.18
C ASP A 275 2.71 3.74 -14.47
N TYR A 276 2.25 2.49 -14.55
CA TYR A 276 2.94 1.35 -13.96
C TYR A 276 4.22 1.00 -14.72
N VAL A 277 5.20 0.56 -13.96
CA VAL A 277 6.51 0.11 -14.47
C VAL A 277 6.41 -1.36 -14.85
N ARG A 278 7.08 -1.73 -15.95
CA ARG A 278 7.28 -3.13 -16.36
C ARG A 278 8.66 -3.60 -15.96
N ALA A 279 8.81 -4.90 -15.70
CA ALA A 279 10.08 -5.53 -15.44
C ALA A 279 11.00 -5.52 -16.67
#